data_f64182024f5f696c6a05d622242897d7
#
_entry.id   f64182024f5f696c6a05d622242897d7
#
_cell.length_a   1.000
_cell.length_b   1.000
_cell.length_c   1.000
_cell.angle_alpha   90.00
_cell.angle_beta   90.00
_cell.angle_gamma   90.00
#
_symmetry.space_group_name_H-M   'P 1'
#
loop_
_entity.id
_entity.type
_entity.pdbx_description
1 polymer ?
#
loop_
_entity_poly.entity_id
_entity_poly.type
_entity_poly.pdbx_seq_one_letter_code
_entity_poly.pdbx_strand_id
1 'polypeptide(L)'
;MAKKPKFYVVWEGRTPGIYTTWDEAQAQVNGHPEALFKAFATMAEAEEALDNGPLDYFANKVAQSDNPATEPQDAAKPTSTKDAPTAAVPKSSVPQARPTPPLLPPEALREAIAVDAACSGNPGQMEYRGVCLRTGVQLFHFGPVYGTNNIGEFLAIVHGLALLQQAGNNCAIYSDSRNAMKWVATKQCRTTLPVNTKTQQLHALIQRAENWLRTHTYTNPILKWDTPRWGEIPADFGRKG
;
A
#
# COMPACT_ATOMS: atom_id res chain seq x y z
N MET A 1 -15.83 -18.05 -27.06
CA MET A 1 -14.56 -17.35 -26.78
C MET A 1 -13.88 -18.07 -25.63
N ALA A 2 -12.69 -18.59 -25.81
CA ALA A 2 -11.95 -19.29 -24.75
C ALA A 2 -11.57 -18.27 -23.68
N LYS A 3 -11.91 -18.52 -22.41
CA LYS A 3 -11.45 -17.71 -21.27
C LYS A 3 -9.91 -17.77 -21.22
N LYS A 4 -9.25 -16.62 -21.15
CA LYS A 4 -7.80 -16.58 -20.94
C LYS A 4 -7.44 -17.35 -19.67
N PRO A 5 -6.36 -18.16 -19.66
CA PRO A 5 -5.92 -18.84 -18.46
C PRO A 5 -5.63 -17.84 -17.35
N LYS A 6 -5.96 -18.18 -16.13
CA LYS A 6 -5.67 -17.38 -14.94
C LYS A 6 -4.88 -18.25 -13.97
N PHE A 7 -3.95 -17.63 -13.26
CA PHE A 7 -3.15 -18.23 -12.21
C PHE A 7 -3.61 -17.67 -10.87
N TYR A 8 -3.91 -18.53 -9.91
CA TYR A 8 -4.46 -18.14 -8.62
C TYR A 8 -3.39 -18.32 -7.55
N VAL A 9 -2.93 -17.24 -6.97
CA VAL A 9 -2.03 -17.28 -5.82
C VAL A 9 -2.88 -17.35 -4.55
N VAL A 10 -2.61 -18.32 -3.71
CA VAL A 10 -3.16 -18.46 -2.37
C VAL A 10 -2.00 -18.22 -1.41
N TRP A 11 -2.02 -17.11 -0.69
CA TRP A 11 -1.04 -16.81 0.35
C TRP A 11 -1.46 -17.41 1.70
N GLU A 12 -2.76 -17.29 2.03
CA GLU A 12 -3.36 -17.87 3.22
C GLU A 12 -4.52 -18.78 2.83
N GLY A 13 -4.48 -20.03 3.27
CA GLY A 13 -5.43 -21.06 2.94
C GLY A 13 -4.95 -22.39 3.51
N ARG A 14 -5.63 -23.50 3.20
CA ARG A 14 -5.22 -24.84 3.64
C ARG A 14 -3.82 -25.22 3.14
N THR A 15 -3.53 -24.85 1.89
CA THR A 15 -2.20 -25.03 1.30
C THR A 15 -1.88 -23.76 0.50
N PRO A 16 -0.92 -22.92 0.93
CA PRO A 16 -0.42 -21.79 0.15
C PRO A 16 0.26 -22.26 -1.13
N GLY A 17 0.12 -21.48 -2.23
CA GLY A 17 0.74 -21.82 -3.51
C GLY A 17 0.04 -21.20 -4.71
N ILE A 18 0.49 -21.58 -5.92
CA ILE A 18 -0.09 -21.14 -7.18
C ILE A 18 -0.92 -22.27 -7.78
N TYR A 19 -2.14 -21.93 -8.18
CA TYR A 19 -3.12 -22.86 -8.76
C TYR A 19 -3.50 -22.39 -10.16
N THR A 20 -3.66 -23.34 -11.09
CA THR A 20 -3.97 -23.04 -12.49
C THR A 20 -5.46 -23.03 -12.77
N THR A 21 -6.26 -23.54 -11.85
CA THR A 21 -7.72 -23.55 -11.93
C THR A 21 -8.36 -22.90 -10.70
N TRP A 22 -9.54 -22.31 -10.88
CA TRP A 22 -10.30 -21.76 -9.77
C TRP A 22 -10.75 -22.86 -8.78
N ASP A 23 -11.12 -24.02 -9.29
CA ASP A 23 -11.62 -25.12 -8.45
C ASP A 23 -10.54 -25.60 -7.46
N GLU A 24 -9.28 -25.70 -7.90
CA GLU A 24 -8.16 -26.02 -7.03
C GLU A 24 -7.91 -24.93 -5.99
N ALA A 25 -7.86 -23.67 -6.41
CA ALA A 25 -7.66 -22.53 -5.52
C ALA A 25 -8.82 -22.41 -4.51
N GLN A 26 -10.06 -22.59 -4.98
CA GLN A 26 -11.25 -22.53 -4.13
C GLN A 26 -11.25 -23.61 -3.05
N ALA A 27 -10.76 -24.80 -3.34
CA ALA A 27 -10.62 -25.87 -2.35
C ALA A 27 -9.68 -25.48 -1.20
N GLN A 28 -8.70 -24.60 -1.44
CA GLN A 28 -7.76 -24.13 -0.43
C GLN A 28 -8.30 -23.01 0.42
N VAL A 29 -9.15 -22.15 -0.15
CA VAL A 29 -9.66 -20.93 0.53
C VAL A 29 -11.06 -21.10 1.11
N ASN A 30 -11.84 -22.06 0.60
CA ASN A 30 -13.23 -22.25 1.02
C ASN A 30 -13.29 -22.74 2.48
N GLY A 31 -13.98 -21.96 3.33
CA GLY A 31 -14.09 -22.27 4.76
C GLY A 31 -12.82 -21.97 5.59
N HIS A 32 -11.80 -21.34 5.00
CA HIS A 32 -10.67 -20.82 5.74
C HIS A 32 -10.95 -19.37 6.16
N PRO A 33 -10.99 -19.05 7.47
CA PRO A 33 -11.48 -17.75 7.96
C PRO A 33 -10.61 -16.55 7.54
N GLU A 34 -9.34 -16.78 7.23
CA GLU A 34 -8.36 -15.75 6.88
C GLU A 34 -7.78 -15.97 5.47
N ALA A 35 -8.57 -16.57 4.55
CA ALA A 35 -8.09 -16.88 3.22
C ALA A 35 -7.68 -15.62 2.43
N LEU A 36 -6.43 -15.59 1.98
CA LEU A 36 -5.86 -14.54 1.15
C LEU A 36 -5.43 -15.13 -0.19
N PHE A 37 -6.09 -14.67 -1.27
CA PHE A 37 -5.80 -15.16 -2.61
C PHE A 37 -6.06 -14.12 -3.68
N LYS A 38 -5.47 -14.32 -4.87
CA LYS A 38 -5.71 -13.50 -6.06
C LYS A 38 -5.46 -14.23 -7.36
N ALA A 39 -6.15 -13.79 -8.44
CA ALA A 39 -5.94 -14.23 -9.81
C ALA A 39 -5.00 -13.28 -10.56
N PHE A 40 -4.04 -13.87 -11.30
CA PHE A 40 -3.07 -13.19 -12.17
C PHE A 40 -3.26 -13.61 -13.63
N ALA A 41 -2.79 -12.77 -14.56
CA ALA A 41 -2.93 -13.05 -15.98
C ALA A 41 -1.82 -13.98 -16.50
N THR A 42 -0.64 -13.97 -15.86
CA THR A 42 0.53 -14.77 -16.23
C THR A 42 1.10 -15.53 -15.04
N MET A 43 1.81 -16.61 -15.32
CA MET A 43 2.50 -17.41 -14.29
C MET A 43 3.62 -16.61 -13.63
N ALA A 44 4.36 -15.81 -14.41
CA ALA A 44 5.45 -14.97 -13.90
C ALA A 44 4.95 -13.93 -12.86
N GLU A 45 3.80 -13.28 -13.13
CA GLU A 45 3.17 -12.37 -12.15
C GLU A 45 2.72 -13.12 -10.89
N ALA A 46 2.24 -14.36 -11.04
CA ALA A 46 1.81 -15.17 -9.91
C ALA A 46 3.00 -15.62 -9.05
N GLU A 47 4.12 -16.03 -9.66
CA GLU A 47 5.36 -16.38 -8.97
C GLU A 47 5.94 -15.19 -8.23
N GLU A 48 6.06 -14.05 -8.91
CA GLU A 48 6.52 -12.80 -8.29
C GLU A 48 5.62 -12.37 -7.11
N ALA A 49 4.31 -12.50 -7.26
CA ALA A 49 3.36 -12.17 -6.20
C ALA A 49 3.45 -13.13 -5.01
N LEU A 50 3.70 -14.43 -5.25
CA LEU A 50 3.89 -15.41 -4.18
C LEU A 50 5.19 -15.15 -3.40
N ASP A 51 6.28 -14.87 -4.12
CA ASP A 51 7.60 -14.60 -3.54
C ASP A 51 7.62 -13.28 -2.74
N ASN A 52 6.95 -12.25 -3.25
CA ASN A 52 6.85 -10.94 -2.59
C ASN A 52 5.85 -10.94 -1.42
N GLY A 53 4.93 -11.89 -1.40
CA GLY A 53 3.93 -12.05 -0.36
C GLY A 53 2.72 -11.09 -0.49
N PRO A 54 1.71 -11.25 0.38
CA PRO A 54 0.43 -10.54 0.28
C PRO A 54 0.54 -9.03 0.51
N LEU A 55 1.56 -8.55 1.24
CA LEU A 55 1.73 -7.13 1.55
C LEU A 55 1.95 -6.28 0.30
N ASP A 56 2.80 -6.73 -0.63
CA ASP A 56 3.07 -5.98 -1.88
C ASP A 56 1.84 -5.92 -2.77
N TYR A 57 1.05 -7.00 -2.80
CA TYR A 57 -0.19 -7.02 -3.56
C TYR A 57 -1.24 -6.03 -3.02
N PHE A 58 -1.46 -6.03 -1.70
CA PHE A 58 -2.44 -5.14 -1.08
C PHE A 58 -2.01 -3.67 -1.14
N ALA A 59 -0.70 -3.38 -1.07
CA ALA A 59 -0.15 -2.05 -1.28
C ALA A 59 -0.51 -1.49 -2.67
N ASN A 60 -0.29 -2.27 -3.72
CA ASN A 60 -0.61 -1.87 -5.09
C ASN A 60 -2.12 -1.70 -5.33
N LYS A 61 -2.97 -2.49 -4.67
CA LYS A 61 -4.43 -2.37 -4.79
C LYS A 61 -4.97 -1.09 -4.14
N VAL A 62 -4.41 -0.68 -3.01
CA VAL A 62 -4.78 0.58 -2.35
C VAL A 62 -4.37 1.78 -3.20
N ALA A 63 -3.18 1.74 -3.82
CA ALA A 63 -2.73 2.78 -4.75
C ALA A 63 -3.59 2.89 -6.03
N GLN A 64 -4.19 1.78 -6.48
CA GLN A 64 -5.06 1.76 -7.68
C GLN A 64 -6.52 2.12 -7.39
N SER A 65 -6.99 1.99 -6.14
CA SER A 65 -8.37 2.35 -5.77
C SER A 65 -8.61 3.85 -5.66
N ASP A 66 -7.56 4.65 -5.68
CA ASP A 66 -7.65 6.12 -5.67
C ASP A 66 -7.72 6.77 -7.06
N ASN A 67 -7.84 5.95 -8.14
CA ASN A 67 -8.05 6.46 -9.50
C ASN A 67 -9.51 6.21 -9.93
N PRO A 68 -10.35 7.27 -10.09
CA PRO A 68 -11.74 7.06 -10.49
C PRO A 68 -11.83 6.65 -11.96
N ALA A 69 -12.33 5.46 -12.17
CA ALA A 69 -13.07 4.91 -13.30
C ALA A 69 -12.77 5.48 -14.72
N THR A 70 -12.24 4.62 -15.56
CA THR A 70 -12.61 4.62 -16.97
C THR A 70 -13.41 3.35 -17.23
N GLU A 71 -14.71 3.52 -17.43
CA GLU A 71 -15.60 2.46 -17.91
C GLU A 71 -15.19 2.00 -19.31
N PRO A 72 -15.37 0.72 -19.66
CA PRO A 72 -15.11 0.23 -21.02
C PRO A 72 -16.28 0.61 -21.93
N GLN A 73 -16.04 1.45 -22.91
CA GLN A 73 -16.97 1.61 -24.05
C GLN A 73 -16.71 0.52 -25.09
N ASP A 74 -17.82 -0.06 -25.48
CA ASP A 74 -18.04 -1.19 -26.36
C ASP A 74 -17.76 -0.86 -27.85
N ALA A 75 -17.20 -1.85 -28.50
CA ALA A 75 -17.25 -2.24 -29.92
C ALA A 75 -17.37 -1.21 -31.06
N ALA A 76 -16.42 -1.24 -31.98
CA ALA A 76 -16.69 -1.40 -33.42
C ALA A 76 -15.43 -1.91 -34.16
N LYS A 77 -15.67 -2.83 -35.08
CA LYS A 77 -14.76 -3.63 -35.90
C LYS A 77 -14.50 -2.99 -37.26
N PRO A 78 -13.73 -3.60 -38.16
CA PRO A 78 -12.42 -3.15 -38.63
C PRO A 78 -12.42 -2.68 -40.10
N THR A 79 -11.38 -2.04 -40.54
CA THR A 79 -10.96 -2.08 -41.96
C THR A 79 -9.44 -2.08 -42.07
N SER A 80 -9.00 -3.01 -42.87
CA SER A 80 -7.63 -3.28 -43.30
C SER A 80 -7.07 -2.16 -44.19
N THR A 81 -5.78 -1.86 -44.07
CA THR A 81 -4.86 -1.82 -45.22
C THR A 81 -3.40 -1.84 -44.76
N LYS A 82 -2.63 -2.56 -45.57
CA LYS A 82 -1.19 -2.80 -45.55
C LYS A 82 -0.38 -1.50 -45.59
N ASP A 83 0.73 -1.46 -44.87
CA ASP A 83 2.10 -1.35 -45.37
C ASP A 83 3.09 -1.21 -44.24
N ALA A 84 4.10 -2.07 -44.24
CA ALA A 84 5.28 -1.95 -43.39
C ALA A 84 6.25 -0.94 -44.01
N PRO A 85 7.09 -0.23 -43.22
CA PRO A 85 8.44 -0.74 -43.07
C PRO A 85 9.08 -0.60 -41.69
N THR A 86 9.81 -1.65 -41.32
CA THR A 86 11.16 -1.69 -40.68
C THR A 86 11.54 -0.71 -39.59
N ALA A 87 11.87 -1.31 -38.42
CA ALA A 87 12.92 -0.98 -37.48
C ALA A 87 12.77 0.27 -36.59
N ALA A 88 12.46 0.01 -35.34
CA ALA A 88 13.25 0.49 -34.19
C ALA A 88 12.90 -0.35 -32.97
N VAL A 89 13.83 -1.18 -32.54
CA VAL A 89 13.84 -1.85 -31.23
C VAL A 89 13.97 -0.75 -30.19
N PRO A 90 13.01 -0.53 -29.26
CA PRO A 90 13.28 0.31 -28.12
C PRO A 90 14.17 -0.48 -27.16
N LYS A 91 15.34 0.07 -26.95
CA LYS A 91 16.37 -0.41 -26.03
C LYS A 91 15.81 -0.53 -24.62
N SER A 92 16.00 -1.74 -24.04
CA SER A 92 16.38 -1.96 -22.66
C SER A 92 15.60 -1.14 -21.61
N SER A 93 14.58 -1.75 -21.04
CA SER A 93 14.18 -1.45 -19.66
C SER A 93 15.38 -1.76 -18.76
N VAL A 94 15.97 -0.72 -18.22
CA VAL A 94 16.94 -0.84 -17.13
C VAL A 94 16.24 -1.61 -16.00
N PRO A 95 16.78 -2.72 -15.47
CA PRO A 95 16.22 -3.40 -14.32
C PRO A 95 16.16 -2.37 -13.17
N GLN A 96 14.99 -2.06 -12.67
CA GLN A 96 14.88 -1.28 -11.45
C GLN A 96 15.58 -2.08 -10.35
N ALA A 97 16.65 -1.49 -9.81
CA ALA A 97 17.40 -2.10 -8.71
C ALA A 97 16.42 -2.44 -7.59
N ARG A 98 16.47 -3.68 -7.11
CA ARG A 98 15.67 -4.10 -5.94
C ARG A 98 15.96 -3.13 -4.80
N PRO A 99 14.95 -2.62 -4.08
CA PRO A 99 15.18 -1.72 -2.97
C PRO A 99 16.08 -2.40 -1.94
N THR A 100 17.11 -1.67 -1.50
CA THR A 100 18.03 -2.18 -0.48
C THR A 100 17.35 -2.08 0.88
N PRO A 101 17.35 -3.16 1.69
CA PRO A 101 16.81 -3.09 3.04
C PRO A 101 17.49 -1.95 3.83
N PRO A 102 16.72 -1.18 4.63
CA PRO A 102 17.28 -0.11 5.43
C PRO A 102 18.25 -0.66 6.49
N LEU A 103 19.28 0.12 6.80
CA LEU A 103 20.14 -0.15 7.95
C LEU A 103 19.33 0.15 9.21
N LEU A 104 18.93 -0.90 9.92
CA LEU A 104 18.11 -0.80 11.12
C LEU A 104 18.98 -0.90 12.37
N PRO A 105 18.66 -0.10 13.42
CA PRO A 105 19.29 -0.29 14.73
C PRO A 105 18.93 -1.69 15.28
N PRO A 106 19.82 -2.29 16.10
CA PRO A 106 19.63 -3.65 16.61
C PRO A 106 18.34 -3.84 17.39
N GLU A 107 17.84 -2.77 18.05
CA GLU A 107 16.63 -2.77 18.85
C GLU A 107 15.35 -2.62 18.02
N ALA A 108 15.46 -2.22 16.75
CA ALA A 108 14.28 -2.08 15.89
C ALA A 108 13.81 -3.45 15.39
N LEU A 109 12.50 -3.66 15.42
CA LEU A 109 11.88 -4.87 14.89
C LEU A 109 12.00 -4.88 13.35
N ARG A 110 12.60 -5.92 12.80
CA ARG A 110 12.72 -6.08 11.33
C ARG A 110 11.38 -6.44 10.69
N GLU A 111 10.61 -7.27 11.36
CA GLU A 111 9.25 -7.62 10.95
C GLU A 111 8.28 -6.52 11.38
N ALA A 112 8.36 -5.37 10.73
CA ALA A 112 7.56 -4.19 10.98
C ALA A 112 7.47 -3.33 9.71
N ILE A 113 6.54 -2.39 9.71
CA ILE A 113 6.50 -1.31 8.74
C ILE A 113 6.84 0.02 9.42
N ALA A 114 7.46 0.93 8.68
CA ALA A 114 7.63 2.32 9.07
C ALA A 114 6.69 3.19 8.26
N VAL A 115 6.09 4.19 8.88
CA VAL A 115 5.22 5.15 8.21
C VAL A 115 5.67 6.57 8.55
N ASP A 116 5.57 7.47 7.57
CA ASP A 116 5.95 8.87 7.72
C ASP A 116 5.15 9.75 6.76
N ALA A 117 5.13 11.05 7.03
CA ALA A 117 4.55 12.06 6.18
C ALA A 117 5.52 13.22 5.93
N ALA A 118 5.34 13.87 4.79
CA ALA A 118 6.02 15.10 4.44
C ALA A 118 5.01 16.17 4.03
N CYS A 119 5.30 17.41 4.36
CA CYS A 119 4.46 18.53 3.97
C CYS A 119 5.35 19.72 3.51
N SER A 120 5.18 20.14 2.26
CA SER A 120 5.83 21.33 1.73
C SER A 120 5.04 22.58 2.12
N GLY A 121 5.39 23.14 3.29
CA GLY A 121 4.56 24.10 4.03
C GLY A 121 3.63 23.40 5.04
N ASN A 122 3.07 24.14 6.02
CA ASN A 122 2.21 23.54 7.04
C ASN A 122 1.09 24.52 7.47
N PRO A 123 -0.07 24.56 6.78
CA PRO A 123 -0.53 23.65 5.72
C PRO A 123 0.17 23.87 4.37
N GLY A 124 0.26 22.81 3.57
CA GLY A 124 0.88 22.79 2.25
C GLY A 124 0.61 21.49 1.51
N GLN A 125 1.50 21.15 0.57
CA GLN A 125 1.42 19.88 -0.16
C GLN A 125 1.90 18.75 0.74
N MET A 126 0.96 17.99 1.26
CA MET A 126 1.14 16.87 2.17
C MET A 126 1.07 15.55 1.43
N GLU A 127 1.99 14.67 1.73
CA GLU A 127 1.99 13.29 1.29
C GLU A 127 2.44 12.37 2.42
N TYR A 128 2.13 11.09 2.34
CA TYR A 128 2.60 10.10 3.30
C TYR A 128 2.87 8.76 2.64
N ARG A 129 3.70 7.95 3.28
CA ARG A 129 4.02 6.60 2.80
C ARG A 129 4.27 5.60 3.93
N GLY A 130 4.25 4.31 3.56
CA GLY A 130 4.68 3.21 4.40
C GLY A 130 5.74 2.37 3.71
N VAL A 131 6.72 1.90 4.48
CA VAL A 131 7.86 1.12 4.01
C VAL A 131 8.02 -0.13 4.87
N CYS A 132 8.22 -1.28 4.23
CA CYS A 132 8.56 -2.53 4.90
C CYS A 132 10.01 -2.47 5.40
N LEU A 133 10.23 -2.62 6.70
CA LEU A 133 11.58 -2.54 7.29
C LEU A 133 12.47 -3.71 6.88
N ARG A 134 11.90 -4.87 6.60
CA ARG A 134 12.66 -6.05 6.18
C ARG A 134 13.24 -5.91 4.78
N THR A 135 12.49 -5.29 3.86
CA THR A 135 12.84 -5.27 2.43
C THR A 135 13.20 -3.89 1.90
N GLY A 136 12.82 -2.80 2.60
CA GLY A 136 12.92 -1.44 2.09
C GLY A 136 11.86 -1.08 1.04
N VAL A 137 10.94 -1.99 0.73
CA VAL A 137 9.89 -1.76 -0.27
C VAL A 137 8.87 -0.76 0.26
N GLN A 138 8.51 0.23 -0.57
CA GLN A 138 7.39 1.12 -0.29
C GLN A 138 6.09 0.36 -0.49
N LEU A 139 5.30 0.22 0.58
CA LEU A 139 4.05 -0.54 0.59
C LEU A 139 2.87 0.29 0.09
N PHE A 140 2.88 1.56 0.41
CA PHE A 140 1.88 2.52 -0.04
C PHE A 140 2.43 3.94 -0.04
N HIS A 141 1.79 4.79 -0.83
CA HIS A 141 2.03 6.24 -0.90
C HIS A 141 0.70 6.94 -1.21
N PHE A 142 0.48 8.10 -0.61
CA PHE A 142 -0.68 8.94 -0.87
C PHE A 142 -0.27 10.40 -0.93
N GLY A 143 -0.85 11.14 -1.85
CA GLY A 143 -0.60 12.56 -2.05
C GLY A 143 0.21 12.84 -3.33
N PRO A 144 0.65 14.09 -3.57
CA PRO A 144 0.47 15.24 -2.67
C PRO A 144 -0.95 15.82 -2.69
N VAL A 145 -1.45 16.20 -1.52
CA VAL A 145 -2.72 16.93 -1.34
C VAL A 145 -2.54 18.08 -0.37
N TYR A 146 -3.39 19.10 -0.44
CA TYR A 146 -3.30 20.21 0.48
C TYR A 146 -3.74 19.80 1.91
N GLY A 147 -2.80 19.83 2.85
CA GLY A 147 -3.01 19.38 4.23
C GLY A 147 -1.93 19.85 5.20
N THR A 148 -1.81 19.15 6.32
CA THR A 148 -0.75 19.37 7.32
C THR A 148 0.03 18.09 7.57
N ASN A 149 1.28 18.22 8.00
CA ASN A 149 2.11 17.06 8.33
C ASN A 149 1.43 16.12 9.34
N ASN A 150 0.88 16.65 10.42
CA ASN A 150 0.21 15.85 11.44
C ASN A 150 -0.97 15.03 10.90
N ILE A 151 -1.72 15.57 9.92
CA ILE A 151 -2.79 14.83 9.26
C ILE A 151 -2.20 13.67 8.45
N GLY A 152 -1.14 13.92 7.68
CA GLY A 152 -0.45 12.89 6.91
C GLY A 152 0.05 11.75 7.78
N GLU A 153 0.71 12.07 8.87
CA GLU A 153 1.20 11.12 9.88
C GLU A 153 0.07 10.25 10.46
N PHE A 154 -1.06 10.88 10.83
CA PHE A 154 -2.23 10.17 11.34
C PHE A 154 -2.80 9.19 10.28
N LEU A 155 -2.97 9.69 9.06
CA LEU A 155 -3.49 8.88 7.94
C LEU A 155 -2.54 7.75 7.56
N ALA A 156 -1.22 7.98 7.63
CA ALA A 156 -0.20 6.98 7.36
C ALA A 156 -0.30 5.78 8.33
N ILE A 157 -0.47 6.05 9.63
CA ILE A 157 -0.65 4.97 10.63
C ILE A 157 -1.94 4.20 10.36
N VAL A 158 -3.07 4.90 10.12
CA VAL A 158 -4.35 4.23 9.88
C VAL A 158 -4.33 3.41 8.59
N HIS A 159 -3.69 3.94 7.53
CA HIS A 159 -3.50 3.21 6.27
C HIS A 159 -2.68 1.94 6.50
N GLY A 160 -1.57 2.03 7.24
CA GLY A 160 -0.75 0.89 7.63
C GLY A 160 -1.54 -0.17 8.40
N LEU A 161 -2.34 0.25 9.40
CA LEU A 161 -3.21 -0.66 10.16
C LEU A 161 -4.22 -1.37 9.25
N ALA A 162 -4.88 -0.63 8.36
CA ALA A 162 -5.87 -1.20 7.44
C ALA A 162 -5.22 -2.19 6.45
N LEU A 163 -4.04 -1.84 5.93
CA LEU A 163 -3.26 -2.71 5.05
C LEU A 163 -2.87 -4.02 5.75
N LEU A 164 -2.31 -3.93 6.95
CA LEU A 164 -1.88 -5.08 7.72
C LEU A 164 -3.06 -5.98 8.11
N GLN A 165 -4.20 -5.38 8.47
CA GLN A 165 -5.41 -6.14 8.76
C GLN A 165 -5.92 -6.90 7.53
N GLN A 166 -5.94 -6.26 6.35
CA GLN A 166 -6.32 -6.92 5.09
C GLN A 166 -5.38 -8.08 4.73
N ALA A 167 -4.11 -7.97 5.13
CA ALA A 167 -3.09 -8.99 4.92
C ALA A 167 -3.07 -10.07 6.03
N GLY A 168 -3.94 -9.98 7.05
CA GLY A 168 -3.89 -10.90 8.20
C GLY A 168 -2.59 -10.81 8.99
N ASN A 169 -1.88 -9.67 8.94
CA ASN A 169 -0.54 -9.51 9.49
C ASN A 169 -0.57 -8.63 10.75
N ASN A 170 -0.03 -9.15 11.85
CA ASN A 170 0.00 -8.47 13.15
C ASN A 170 1.35 -7.78 13.46
N CYS A 171 2.19 -7.52 12.45
CA CYS A 171 3.47 -6.87 12.68
C CYS A 171 3.29 -5.43 13.21
N ALA A 172 4.36 -4.89 13.80
CA ALA A 172 4.36 -3.56 14.37
C ALA A 172 4.41 -2.46 13.28
N ILE A 173 3.89 -1.27 13.64
CA ILE A 173 4.01 -0.05 12.85
C ILE A 173 4.88 0.94 13.64
N TYR A 174 5.96 1.40 13.03
CA TYR A 174 6.76 2.50 13.56
C TYR A 174 6.30 3.84 12.97
N SER A 175 6.18 4.83 13.84
CA SER A 175 6.01 6.24 13.49
C SER A 175 6.85 7.11 14.42
N ASP A 176 7.39 8.20 13.94
CA ASP A 176 8.10 9.18 14.76
C ASP A 176 7.20 10.33 15.26
N SER A 177 5.91 10.31 14.89
CA SER A 177 4.92 11.29 15.29
C SER A 177 4.15 10.91 16.56
N ARG A 178 4.49 11.54 17.69
CA ARG A 178 3.73 11.36 18.95
C ARG A 178 2.29 11.87 18.85
N ASN A 179 2.06 12.93 18.06
CA ASN A 179 0.71 13.49 17.86
C ASN A 179 -0.18 12.50 17.09
N ALA A 180 0.32 11.94 15.99
CA ALA A 180 -0.41 10.96 15.21
C ALA A 180 -0.75 9.70 16.04
N MET A 181 0.23 9.16 16.77
CA MET A 181 0.01 8.02 17.67
C MET A 181 -1.09 8.31 18.71
N LYS A 182 -1.08 9.54 19.31
CA LYS A 182 -2.13 9.97 20.25
C LYS A 182 -3.49 10.06 19.58
N TRP A 183 -3.56 10.59 18.35
CA TRP A 183 -4.82 10.72 17.61
C TRP A 183 -5.38 9.34 17.23
N VAL A 184 -4.53 8.39 16.85
CA VAL A 184 -4.94 7.00 16.62
C VAL A 184 -5.46 6.36 17.90
N ALA A 185 -4.76 6.51 19.03
CA ALA A 185 -5.21 5.97 20.32
C ALA A 185 -6.55 6.56 20.78
N THR A 186 -6.80 7.85 20.51
CA THR A 186 -8.08 8.51 20.81
C THR A 186 -9.12 8.34 19.71
N LYS A 187 -8.77 7.68 18.58
CA LYS A 187 -9.61 7.48 17.40
C LYS A 187 -10.16 8.79 16.81
N GLN A 188 -9.39 9.88 16.94
CA GLN A 188 -9.80 11.22 16.53
C GLN A 188 -8.61 12.05 16.06
N CYS A 189 -8.68 12.54 14.82
CA CYS A 189 -7.74 13.51 14.25
C CYS A 189 -8.10 14.93 14.71
N ARG A 190 -7.36 15.46 15.67
CA ARG A 190 -7.61 16.79 16.25
C ARG A 190 -6.95 17.91 15.43
N THR A 191 -7.26 17.95 14.14
CA THR A 191 -6.75 18.99 13.26
C THR A 191 -7.54 20.30 13.42
N THR A 192 -6.84 21.42 13.25
CA THR A 192 -7.43 22.77 13.14
C THR A 192 -7.56 23.25 11.70
N LEU A 193 -7.22 22.40 10.72
CA LEU A 193 -7.33 22.74 9.30
C LEU A 193 -8.82 22.97 8.96
N PRO A 194 -9.19 24.16 8.44
CA PRO A 194 -10.61 24.47 8.17
C PRO A 194 -11.14 23.64 7.00
N VAL A 195 -12.43 23.29 7.06
CA VAL A 195 -13.15 22.63 5.97
C VAL A 195 -13.50 23.66 4.90
N ASN A 196 -13.01 23.48 3.70
CA ASN A 196 -13.32 24.30 2.54
C ASN A 196 -13.16 23.48 1.24
N THR A 197 -13.37 24.09 0.09
CA THR A 197 -13.29 23.40 -1.21
C THR A 197 -11.95 22.69 -1.47
N LYS A 198 -10.83 23.19 -0.95
CA LYS A 198 -9.50 22.58 -1.10
C LYS A 198 -9.26 21.42 -0.13
N THR A 199 -9.93 21.43 1.02
CA THR A 199 -9.68 20.48 2.12
C THR A 199 -10.81 19.47 2.32
N GLN A 200 -11.95 19.65 1.65
CA GLN A 200 -13.13 18.80 1.80
C GLN A 200 -12.83 17.31 1.58
N GLN A 201 -12.07 16.98 0.53
CA GLN A 201 -11.71 15.59 0.24
C GLN A 201 -10.80 15.01 1.34
N LEU A 202 -9.84 15.80 1.84
CA LEU A 202 -8.98 15.38 2.94
C LEU A 202 -9.78 15.16 4.23
N HIS A 203 -10.75 16.04 4.54
CA HIS A 203 -11.64 15.84 5.70
C HIS A 203 -12.51 14.61 5.56
N ALA A 204 -13.00 14.28 4.36
CA ALA A 204 -13.71 13.03 4.10
C ALA A 204 -12.81 11.80 4.35
N LEU A 205 -11.54 11.88 3.96
CA LEU A 205 -10.54 10.82 4.24
C LEU A 205 -10.27 10.69 5.74
N ILE A 206 -10.14 11.80 6.47
CA ILE A 206 -10.01 11.80 7.94
C ILE A 206 -11.20 11.11 8.59
N GLN A 207 -12.44 11.47 8.21
CA GLN A 207 -13.66 10.85 8.74
C GLN A 207 -13.69 9.35 8.46
N ARG A 208 -13.28 8.91 7.26
CA ARG A 208 -13.17 7.49 6.89
C ARG A 208 -12.17 6.77 7.79
N ALA A 209 -10.99 7.37 8.04
CA ALA A 209 -9.97 6.83 8.91
C ALA A 209 -10.44 6.71 10.37
N GLU A 210 -11.09 7.75 10.90
CA GLU A 210 -11.67 7.73 12.24
C GLU A 210 -12.79 6.68 12.38
N ASN A 211 -13.64 6.56 11.35
CA ASN A 211 -14.67 5.53 11.32
C ASN A 211 -14.07 4.13 11.31
N TRP A 212 -13.01 3.92 10.51
CA TRP A 212 -12.29 2.66 10.49
C TRP A 212 -11.74 2.30 11.88
N LEU A 213 -11.09 3.24 12.57
CA LEU A 213 -10.57 3.04 13.93
C LEU A 213 -11.68 2.72 14.96
N ARG A 214 -12.91 3.22 14.75
CA ARG A 214 -14.05 2.93 15.64
C ARG A 214 -14.67 1.57 15.40
N THR A 215 -14.69 1.12 14.14
CA THR A 215 -15.41 -0.10 13.71
C THR A 215 -14.52 -1.33 13.61
N HIS A 216 -13.20 -1.16 13.63
CA HIS A 216 -12.23 -2.27 13.54
C HIS A 216 -11.42 -2.40 14.82
N THR A 217 -11.06 -3.64 15.14
CA THR A 217 -10.08 -3.96 16.18
C THR A 217 -8.78 -4.40 15.53
N TYR A 218 -7.67 -4.00 16.07
CA TYR A 218 -6.33 -4.38 15.60
C TYR A 218 -5.44 -4.72 16.81
N THR A 219 -4.51 -5.63 16.60
CA THR A 219 -3.53 -6.06 17.62
C THR A 219 -2.11 -5.56 17.31
N ASN A 220 -1.94 -4.91 16.16
CA ASN A 220 -0.66 -4.37 15.70
C ASN A 220 -0.11 -3.35 16.70
N PRO A 221 1.10 -3.55 17.25
CA PRO A 221 1.73 -2.56 18.11
C PRO A 221 2.08 -1.30 17.28
N ILE A 222 1.72 -0.12 17.78
CA ILE A 222 2.17 1.16 17.22
C ILE A 222 3.33 1.64 18.07
N LEU A 223 4.53 1.66 17.52
CA LEU A 223 5.78 1.92 18.21
C LEU A 223 6.37 3.26 17.79
N LYS A 224 6.95 3.97 18.78
CA LYS A 224 7.66 5.21 18.52
C LYS A 224 9.04 4.92 17.92
N TRP A 225 9.33 5.50 16.75
CA TRP A 225 10.69 5.54 16.22
C TRP A 225 11.55 6.54 17.02
N ASP A 226 12.70 6.11 17.49
CA ASP A 226 13.59 6.94 18.31
C ASP A 226 14.59 7.70 17.40
N THR A 227 14.09 8.72 16.70
CA THR A 227 14.89 9.52 15.76
C THR A 227 16.21 10.06 16.36
N PRO A 228 16.26 10.54 17.62
CA PRO A 228 17.53 10.98 18.21
C PRO A 228 18.59 9.90 18.31
N ARG A 229 18.22 8.62 18.51
CA ARG A 229 19.14 7.50 18.64
C ARG A 229 19.36 6.75 17.34
N TRP A 230 18.33 6.65 16.52
CA TRP A 230 18.29 5.74 15.36
C TRP A 230 18.43 6.47 14.03
N GLY A 231 18.45 7.81 14.02
CA GLY A 231 18.40 8.60 12.81
C GLY A 231 16.97 8.66 12.21
N GLU A 232 16.89 9.11 10.97
CA GLU A 232 15.60 9.27 10.29
C GLU A 232 14.88 7.94 10.13
N ILE A 233 13.56 7.98 10.22
CA ILE A 233 12.72 6.81 10.00
C ILE A 233 12.85 6.35 8.53
N PRO A 234 12.91 5.05 8.21
CA PRO A 234 13.08 4.58 6.83
C PRO A 234 11.99 5.04 5.83
N ALA A 235 10.86 5.48 6.34
CA ALA A 235 9.80 6.10 5.54
C ALA A 235 9.99 7.61 5.32
N ASP A 236 11.03 8.26 5.90
CA ASP A 236 11.31 9.70 5.71
C ASP A 236 11.53 10.04 4.23
N PHE A 237 10.95 11.16 3.79
CA PHE A 237 11.00 11.60 2.39
C PHE A 237 12.33 12.26 1.99
N GLY A 238 13.27 12.44 2.93
CA GLY A 238 14.56 13.06 2.66
C GLY A 238 14.50 14.53 2.29
N ARG A 239 13.38 15.22 2.58
CA ARG A 239 13.15 16.63 2.23
C ARG A 239 13.44 17.59 3.40
N LYS A 240 14.59 17.45 4.02
CA LYS A 240 15.06 18.46 4.97
C LYS A 240 15.78 19.54 4.19
N GLY A 241 15.08 20.64 3.94
CA GLY A 241 15.67 21.91 3.53
C GLY A 241 16.16 22.69 4.73
#